data_c2de857a86a788a225bac1a2f19d793b
#
_entry.id   c2de857a86a788a225bac1a2f19d793b
#
_cell.length_a   1.000
_cell.length_b   1.000
_cell.length_c   1.000
_cell.angle_alpha   90.00
_cell.angle_beta   90.00
_cell.angle_gamma   90.00
#
_symmetry.space_group_name_H-M   'P 1'
#
loop_
_entity.id
_entity.type
_entity.pdbx_description
1 polymer ?
#
loop_
_entity_poly.entity_id
_entity_poly.type
_entity_poly.pdbx_seq_one_letter_code
_entity_poly.pdbx_strand_id
1 'polypeptide(L)'
;MTESSVRKPISKKMRFDVFKRDSFACMYCGQHPPKVILEVDHITPVYEGGKNRLDNLITACFDCNRGKGKHSLEKVPDSLNMLEKVAKIKESELQLKAYRKVLGERDERLKKDVWTVVHELYSPNKNEIPRKDFNSIKVFVEKLNLEDVVRAARKAVINKGEGSKFLFVYFCGICWRQIKEDNNEGAN
;
A
#
# COMPACT_ATOMS: atom_id res chain seq x y z
N MET A 1 -44.56 6.13 24.11
CA MET A 1 -43.19 6.01 24.62
C MET A 1 -42.26 5.97 23.40
N THR A 2 -41.63 7.09 23.09
CA THR A 2 -40.76 7.21 21.90
C THR A 2 -39.35 6.73 22.30
N GLU A 3 -38.91 5.59 21.77
CA GLU A 3 -37.53 5.15 21.89
C GLU A 3 -36.61 6.24 21.31
N SER A 4 -35.88 6.90 22.20
CA SER A 4 -34.77 7.75 21.79
C SER A 4 -33.65 6.85 21.21
N SER A 5 -33.64 6.70 19.88
CA SER A 5 -32.57 5.97 19.21
C SER A 5 -31.25 6.67 19.50
N VAL A 6 -30.42 6.06 20.34
CA VAL A 6 -29.08 6.54 20.66
C VAL A 6 -28.29 6.64 19.34
N ARG A 7 -27.93 7.86 18.97
CA ARG A 7 -27.23 8.20 17.75
C ARG A 7 -25.87 7.49 17.72
N LYS A 8 -25.70 6.47 16.88
CA LYS A 8 -24.40 5.83 16.71
C LYS A 8 -23.44 6.82 16.02
N PRO A 9 -22.29 7.14 16.60
CA PRO A 9 -21.33 8.03 15.98
C PRO A 9 -20.74 7.39 14.72
N ILE A 10 -20.36 8.22 13.73
CA ILE A 10 -19.63 7.76 12.54
C ILE A 10 -18.26 7.22 12.99
N SER A 11 -17.96 5.98 12.66
CA SER A 11 -16.68 5.36 13.04
C SER A 11 -15.50 6.07 12.39
N LYS A 12 -14.32 5.99 13.02
CA LYS A 12 -13.07 6.55 12.47
C LYS A 12 -12.76 6.00 11.08
N LYS A 13 -13.00 4.69 10.87
CA LYS A 13 -12.82 4.04 9.57
C LYS A 13 -13.74 4.63 8.51
N MET A 14 -15.03 4.72 8.80
CA MET A 14 -16.03 5.28 7.87
C MET A 14 -15.73 6.74 7.53
N ARG A 15 -15.30 7.54 8.51
CA ARG A 15 -14.86 8.93 8.29
C ARG A 15 -13.67 8.98 7.34
N PHE A 16 -12.69 8.13 7.54
CA PHE A 16 -11.52 8.05 6.67
C PHE A 16 -11.90 7.61 5.24
N ASP A 17 -12.80 6.62 5.11
CA ASP A 17 -13.25 6.13 3.80
C ASP A 17 -13.99 7.24 3.02
N VAL A 18 -14.80 8.08 3.70
CA VAL A 18 -15.45 9.26 3.09
C VAL A 18 -14.39 10.27 2.62
N PHE A 19 -13.45 10.65 3.48
CA PHE A 19 -12.40 11.61 3.11
C PHE A 19 -11.56 11.10 1.94
N LYS A 20 -11.19 9.83 1.94
CA LYS A 20 -10.43 9.20 0.86
C LYS A 20 -11.20 9.20 -0.46
N ARG A 21 -12.49 8.85 -0.44
CA ARG A 21 -13.36 8.89 -1.63
C ARG A 21 -13.40 10.28 -2.24
N ASP A 22 -13.50 11.31 -1.38
CA ASP A 22 -13.65 12.70 -1.76
C ASP A 22 -12.30 13.42 -1.93
N SER A 23 -11.20 12.66 -2.03
CA SER A 23 -9.83 13.17 -2.25
C SER A 23 -9.39 14.21 -1.21
N PHE A 24 -9.85 14.08 0.04
CA PHE A 24 -9.57 15.02 1.14
C PHE A 24 -9.89 16.48 0.80
N ALA A 25 -10.94 16.72 0.03
CA ALA A 25 -11.42 18.04 -0.34
C ALA A 25 -12.88 18.24 0.10
N CYS A 26 -13.25 19.47 0.45
CA CYS A 26 -14.63 19.84 0.69
C CYS A 26 -15.45 19.71 -0.61
N MET A 27 -16.48 18.89 -0.61
CA MET A 27 -17.32 18.66 -1.79
C MET A 27 -18.23 19.84 -2.12
N TYR A 28 -18.36 20.81 -1.22
CA TYR A 28 -19.15 22.02 -1.44
C TYR A 28 -18.34 23.16 -2.07
N CYS A 29 -17.13 23.45 -1.55
CA CYS A 29 -16.32 24.58 -2.03
C CYS A 29 -14.98 24.18 -2.66
N GLY A 30 -14.61 22.90 -2.65
CA GLY A 30 -13.38 22.39 -3.22
C GLY A 30 -12.10 22.65 -2.39
N GLN A 31 -12.19 23.36 -1.26
CA GLN A 31 -11.03 23.63 -0.43
C GLN A 31 -10.56 22.37 0.33
N HIS A 32 -9.26 22.34 0.62
CA HIS A 32 -8.61 21.20 1.29
C HIS A 32 -7.63 21.68 2.37
N PRO A 33 -7.24 20.80 3.32
CA PRO A 33 -6.20 21.12 4.29
C PRO A 33 -4.89 21.55 3.63
N PRO A 34 -4.10 22.44 4.26
CA PRO A 34 -4.30 23.02 5.60
C PRO A 34 -5.23 24.24 5.66
N LYS A 35 -5.79 24.68 4.52
CA LYS A 35 -6.65 25.90 4.48
C LYS A 35 -7.94 25.74 5.27
N VAL A 36 -8.50 24.52 5.33
CA VAL A 36 -9.75 24.24 6.01
C VAL A 36 -9.68 22.95 6.83
N ILE A 37 -10.50 22.88 7.88
CA ILE A 37 -10.72 21.66 8.65
C ILE A 37 -11.86 20.89 7.98
N LEU A 38 -11.62 19.60 7.71
CA LEU A 38 -12.63 18.73 7.09
C LEU A 38 -13.42 17.97 8.14
N GLU A 39 -14.71 17.87 7.89
CA GLU A 39 -15.71 17.12 8.66
C GLU A 39 -16.47 16.18 7.71
N VAL A 40 -17.20 15.20 8.28
CA VAL A 40 -18.14 14.39 7.53
C VAL A 40 -19.55 14.91 7.79
N ASP A 41 -20.23 15.28 6.73
CA ASP A 41 -21.62 15.75 6.75
C ASP A 41 -22.57 14.71 6.16
N HIS A 42 -23.86 14.77 6.55
CA HIS A 42 -24.91 13.94 5.99
C HIS A 42 -25.62 14.68 4.86
N ILE A 43 -25.71 14.08 3.68
CA ILE A 43 -26.47 14.61 2.53
C ILE A 43 -27.93 14.74 2.94
N THR A 44 -28.58 13.66 3.38
CA THR A 44 -29.87 13.67 4.04
C THR A 44 -29.64 13.73 5.55
N PRO A 45 -30.08 14.77 6.23
CA PRO A 45 -29.87 14.94 7.66
C PRO A 45 -30.45 13.78 8.50
N VAL A 46 -29.81 13.49 9.64
CA VAL A 46 -30.23 12.41 10.53
C VAL A 46 -31.68 12.57 11.03
N TYR A 47 -32.13 13.80 11.28
CA TYR A 47 -33.49 14.06 11.71
C TYR A 47 -34.54 13.77 10.62
N GLU A 48 -34.14 13.74 9.34
CA GLU A 48 -34.94 13.30 8.20
C GLU A 48 -34.76 11.81 7.88
N GLY A 49 -34.17 11.05 8.79
CA GLY A 49 -33.94 9.62 8.62
C GLY A 49 -32.63 9.24 7.90
N GLY A 50 -31.77 10.21 7.67
CA GLY A 50 -30.42 9.97 7.07
C GLY A 50 -29.57 9.03 7.91
N LYS A 51 -29.03 7.98 7.29
CA LYS A 51 -28.24 6.92 7.94
C LYS A 51 -26.74 7.15 7.75
N ASN A 52 -25.94 6.57 8.66
CA ASN A 52 -24.48 6.51 8.53
C ASN A 52 -24.06 5.49 7.45
N ARG A 53 -24.29 5.83 6.19
CA ARG A 53 -23.90 5.04 5.01
C ARG A 53 -23.01 5.89 4.11
N LEU A 54 -22.08 5.28 3.41
CA LEU A 54 -21.14 5.99 2.55
C LEU A 54 -21.83 6.82 1.45
N ASP A 55 -22.96 6.36 0.95
CA ASP A 55 -23.80 7.05 -0.05
C ASP A 55 -24.55 8.28 0.51
N ASN A 56 -24.72 8.36 1.83
CA ASN A 56 -25.34 9.50 2.50
C ASN A 56 -24.34 10.40 3.24
N LEU A 57 -23.06 10.13 3.14
CA LEU A 57 -22.00 10.89 3.80
C LEU A 57 -21.12 11.58 2.77
N ILE A 58 -20.71 12.81 3.06
CA ILE A 58 -19.90 13.65 2.18
C ILE A 58 -18.84 14.40 2.99
N THR A 59 -17.69 14.66 2.38
CA THR A 59 -16.67 15.52 2.97
C THR A 59 -17.06 16.99 2.85
N ALA A 60 -17.11 17.69 3.97
CA ALA A 60 -17.39 19.12 4.03
C ALA A 60 -16.30 19.84 4.84
N CYS A 61 -15.98 21.07 4.52
CA CYS A 61 -15.23 21.90 5.46
C CYS A 61 -16.16 22.42 6.57
N PHE A 62 -15.54 22.79 7.67
CA PHE A 62 -16.24 23.32 8.85
C PHE A 62 -17.24 24.41 8.51
N ASP A 63 -16.85 25.40 7.69
CA ASP A 63 -17.69 26.54 7.32
C ASP A 63 -18.87 26.12 6.44
N CYS A 64 -18.63 25.27 5.41
CA CYS A 64 -19.69 24.78 4.54
C CYS A 64 -20.68 23.89 5.29
N ASN A 65 -20.20 23.02 6.20
CA ASN A 65 -21.04 22.15 7.01
C ASN A 65 -21.98 22.97 7.92
N ARG A 66 -21.47 24.02 8.54
CA ARG A 66 -22.27 24.94 9.36
C ARG A 66 -23.19 25.81 8.53
N GLY A 67 -22.72 26.31 7.38
CA GLY A 67 -23.53 27.10 6.45
C GLY A 67 -24.72 26.30 5.89
N LYS A 68 -24.55 25.03 5.60
CA LYS A 68 -25.61 24.11 5.20
C LYS A 68 -26.64 23.92 6.35
N GLY A 69 -26.12 23.79 7.58
CA GLY A 69 -26.96 23.59 8.76
C GLY A 69 -27.82 22.32 8.67
N LYS A 70 -29.14 22.47 8.87
CA LYS A 70 -30.09 21.35 8.85
C LYS A 70 -30.78 21.14 7.49
N HIS A 71 -30.40 21.89 6.45
CA HIS A 71 -31.04 21.75 5.16
C HIS A 71 -30.65 20.45 4.48
N SER A 72 -31.63 19.72 3.94
CA SER A 72 -31.37 18.61 3.02
C SER A 72 -30.92 19.19 1.69
N LEU A 73 -29.87 18.60 1.10
CA LEU A 73 -29.50 18.90 -0.27
C LEU A 73 -30.28 17.97 -1.17
N GLU A 74 -31.39 18.43 -1.71
CA GLU A 74 -32.14 17.71 -2.73
C GLU A 74 -31.31 17.50 -4.01
N LYS A 75 -30.30 18.37 -4.23
CA LYS A 75 -29.23 18.16 -5.21
C LYS A 75 -27.90 18.48 -4.55
N VAL A 76 -26.98 17.52 -4.55
CA VAL A 76 -25.55 17.87 -4.45
C VAL A 76 -25.32 18.91 -5.54
N PRO A 77 -24.77 20.10 -5.24
CA PRO A 77 -24.55 21.08 -6.29
C PRO A 77 -23.94 20.37 -7.48
N ASP A 78 -24.56 20.48 -8.65
CA ASP A 78 -23.95 20.16 -9.92
C ASP A 78 -22.76 21.13 -10.11
N SER A 79 -21.80 21.02 -9.20
CA SER A 79 -20.50 21.61 -9.42
C SER A 79 -20.01 20.88 -10.67
N LEU A 80 -19.89 21.64 -11.73
CA LEU A 80 -19.38 21.41 -13.08
C LEU A 80 -18.35 20.28 -13.21
N ASN A 81 -18.44 19.16 -12.51
CA ASN A 81 -17.42 18.16 -12.53
C ASN A 81 -17.75 16.81 -11.91
N MET A 82 -19.02 16.45 -11.75
CA MET A 82 -19.32 15.08 -11.35
C MET A 82 -18.76 14.10 -12.40
N LEU A 83 -18.90 14.43 -13.69
CA LEU A 83 -18.35 13.62 -14.80
C LEU A 83 -16.82 13.62 -14.82
N GLU A 84 -16.18 14.78 -14.62
CA GLU A 84 -14.71 14.86 -14.52
C GLU A 84 -14.18 14.20 -13.25
N LYS A 85 -14.87 14.31 -12.12
CA LYS A 85 -14.50 13.61 -10.88
C LYS A 85 -14.63 12.10 -11.04
N VAL A 86 -15.70 11.62 -11.65
CA VAL A 86 -15.89 10.19 -11.98
C VAL A 86 -14.81 9.72 -12.94
N ALA A 87 -14.46 10.52 -13.96
CA ALA A 87 -13.38 10.20 -14.89
C ALA A 87 -12.03 10.10 -14.18
N LYS A 88 -11.69 11.07 -13.31
CA LYS A 88 -10.47 11.05 -12.50
C LYS A 88 -10.40 9.85 -11.54
N ILE A 89 -11.53 9.50 -10.92
CA ILE A 89 -11.59 8.31 -10.05
C ILE A 89 -11.33 7.05 -10.86
N LYS A 90 -11.98 6.89 -12.02
CA LYS A 90 -11.75 5.73 -12.91
C LYS A 90 -10.30 5.66 -13.39
N GLU A 91 -9.72 6.79 -13.75
CA GLU A 91 -8.31 6.86 -14.16
C GLU A 91 -7.38 6.46 -13.01
N SER A 92 -7.61 6.97 -11.79
CA SER A 92 -6.85 6.61 -10.60
C SER A 92 -6.98 5.11 -10.26
N GLU A 93 -8.17 4.53 -10.43
CA GLU A 93 -8.39 3.09 -10.24
C GLU A 93 -7.62 2.25 -11.26
N LEU A 94 -7.62 2.68 -12.54
CA LEU A 94 -6.83 2.04 -13.60
C LEU A 94 -5.33 2.11 -13.32
N GLN A 95 -4.83 3.27 -12.90
CA GLN A 95 -3.42 3.46 -12.52
C GLN A 95 -3.04 2.57 -11.33
N LEU A 96 -3.88 2.51 -10.30
CA LEU A 96 -3.66 1.64 -9.13
C LEU A 96 -3.67 0.16 -9.53
N LYS A 97 -4.55 -0.25 -10.43
CA LYS A 97 -4.61 -1.62 -10.94
C LYS A 97 -3.35 -1.97 -11.73
N ALA A 98 -2.91 -1.07 -12.61
CA ALA A 98 -1.67 -1.22 -13.36
C ALA A 98 -0.45 -1.30 -12.44
N TYR A 99 -0.37 -0.42 -11.45
CA TYR A 99 0.70 -0.43 -10.45
C TYR A 99 0.76 -1.73 -9.65
N ARG A 100 -0.40 -2.23 -9.17
CA ARG A 100 -0.47 -3.52 -8.48
C ARG A 100 -0.01 -4.68 -9.34
N LYS A 101 -0.33 -4.65 -10.64
CA LYS A 101 0.14 -5.67 -11.59
C LYS A 101 1.67 -5.66 -11.69
N VAL A 102 2.27 -4.48 -11.88
CA VAL A 102 3.73 -4.32 -11.97
C VAL A 102 4.42 -4.79 -10.68
N LEU A 103 3.86 -4.44 -9.50
CA LEU A 103 4.39 -4.93 -8.23
C LEU A 103 4.30 -6.46 -8.10
N GLY A 104 3.19 -7.05 -8.54
CA GLY A 104 3.02 -8.51 -8.56
C GLY A 104 4.04 -9.20 -9.46
N GLU A 105 4.24 -8.70 -10.67
CA GLU A 105 5.22 -9.22 -11.62
C GLU A 105 6.67 -9.09 -11.09
N ARG A 106 6.97 -7.99 -10.38
CA ARG A 106 8.26 -7.80 -9.70
C ARG A 106 8.45 -8.82 -8.59
N ASP A 107 7.43 -9.03 -7.74
CA ASP A 107 7.50 -9.97 -6.63
C ASP A 107 7.68 -11.42 -7.13
N GLU A 108 6.99 -11.81 -8.20
CA GLU A 108 7.14 -13.13 -8.80
C GLU A 108 8.54 -13.33 -9.42
N ARG A 109 9.08 -12.31 -10.11
CA ARG A 109 10.48 -12.38 -10.59
C ARG A 109 11.45 -12.55 -9.44
N LEU A 110 11.31 -11.74 -8.41
CA LEU A 110 12.17 -11.79 -7.23
C LEU A 110 12.10 -13.14 -6.51
N LYS A 111 10.92 -13.74 -6.40
CA LYS A 111 10.76 -15.10 -5.88
C LYS A 111 11.50 -16.12 -6.75
N LYS A 112 11.37 -16.02 -8.06
CA LYS A 112 12.09 -16.91 -9.00
C LYS A 112 13.60 -16.78 -8.83
N ASP A 113 14.12 -15.57 -8.72
CA ASP A 113 15.55 -15.30 -8.52
C ASP A 113 16.04 -15.87 -7.19
N VAL A 114 15.25 -15.71 -6.11
CA VAL A 114 15.55 -16.33 -4.80
C VAL A 114 15.63 -17.85 -4.92
N TRP A 115 14.68 -18.49 -5.61
CA TRP A 115 14.69 -19.93 -5.79
C TRP A 115 15.85 -20.41 -6.65
N THR A 116 16.29 -19.62 -7.64
CA THR A 116 17.51 -19.90 -8.39
C THR A 116 18.72 -20.02 -7.47
N VAL A 117 18.87 -19.07 -6.54
CA VAL A 117 19.97 -19.10 -5.55
C VAL A 117 19.82 -20.27 -4.56
N VAL A 118 18.58 -20.58 -4.12
CA VAL A 118 18.32 -21.73 -3.24
C VAL A 118 18.75 -23.04 -3.89
N HIS A 119 18.45 -23.22 -5.17
CA HIS A 119 18.80 -24.43 -5.91
C HIS A 119 20.32 -24.58 -6.10
N GLU A 120 21.05 -23.46 -6.19
CA GLU A 120 22.52 -23.49 -6.22
C GLU A 120 23.15 -23.79 -4.84
N LEU A 121 22.48 -23.39 -3.75
CA LEU A 121 22.99 -23.60 -2.39
C LEU A 121 22.72 -25.01 -1.84
N TYR A 122 21.56 -25.58 -2.18
CA TYR A 122 21.12 -26.80 -1.52
C TYR A 122 20.92 -27.97 -2.48
N SER A 123 19.94 -27.87 -3.36
CA SER A 123 19.64 -28.90 -4.36
C SER A 123 18.57 -28.36 -5.31
N PRO A 124 18.57 -28.78 -6.61
CA PRO A 124 17.51 -28.44 -7.57
C PRO A 124 16.10 -28.87 -7.13
N ASN A 125 15.99 -29.85 -6.27
CA ASN A 125 14.72 -30.38 -5.77
C ASN A 125 14.28 -29.75 -4.42
N LYS A 126 15.01 -28.76 -3.91
CA LYS A 126 14.68 -28.09 -2.65
C LYS A 126 13.50 -27.15 -2.86
N ASN A 127 12.37 -27.47 -2.24
CA ASN A 127 11.11 -26.71 -2.39
C ASN A 127 10.74 -25.91 -1.13
N GLU A 128 11.51 -26.05 -0.06
CA GLU A 128 11.23 -25.38 1.20
C GLU A 128 12.52 -25.01 1.93
N ILE A 129 12.59 -23.80 2.42
CA ILE A 129 13.67 -23.28 3.29
C ILE A 129 13.08 -22.43 4.41
N PRO A 130 13.79 -22.25 5.53
CA PRO A 130 13.35 -21.35 6.59
C PRO A 130 13.05 -19.95 6.06
N ARG A 131 11.96 -19.34 6.52
CA ARG A 131 11.54 -18.00 6.09
C ARG A 131 12.63 -16.95 6.27
N LYS A 132 13.42 -17.06 7.34
CA LYS A 132 14.56 -16.16 7.59
C LYS A 132 15.62 -16.24 6.49
N ASP A 133 15.91 -17.46 6.01
CA ASP A 133 16.92 -17.69 4.98
C ASP A 133 16.41 -17.18 3.63
N PHE A 134 15.14 -17.43 3.31
CA PHE A 134 14.47 -16.86 2.14
C PHE A 134 14.55 -15.33 2.11
N ASN A 135 14.22 -14.68 3.24
CA ASN A 135 14.27 -13.22 3.35
C ASN A 135 15.70 -12.68 3.22
N SER A 136 16.69 -13.38 3.74
CA SER A 136 18.10 -12.98 3.58
C SER A 136 18.55 -13.05 2.11
N ILE A 137 18.22 -14.14 1.41
CA ILE A 137 18.52 -14.27 -0.02
C ILE A 137 17.80 -13.18 -0.81
N LYS A 138 16.52 -12.90 -0.49
CA LYS A 138 15.73 -11.84 -1.12
C LYS A 138 16.44 -10.49 -1.04
N VAL A 139 16.96 -10.13 0.14
CA VAL A 139 17.73 -8.89 0.33
C VAL A 139 18.99 -8.86 -0.55
N PHE A 140 19.68 -9.98 -0.68
CA PHE A 140 20.88 -10.04 -1.50
C PHE A 140 20.57 -9.88 -2.99
N VAL A 141 19.53 -10.56 -3.49
CA VAL A 141 19.08 -10.44 -4.88
C VAL A 141 18.54 -9.04 -5.20
N GLU A 142 17.99 -8.33 -4.22
CA GLU A 142 17.55 -6.92 -4.39
C GLU A 142 18.71 -5.92 -4.40
N LYS A 143 19.83 -6.24 -3.74
CA LYS A 143 20.96 -5.32 -3.56
C LYS A 143 22.14 -5.58 -4.46
N LEU A 144 22.30 -6.82 -4.92
CA LEU A 144 23.37 -7.28 -5.79
C LEU A 144 22.80 -7.77 -7.12
N ASN A 145 23.62 -7.89 -8.13
CA ASN A 145 23.25 -8.58 -9.36
C ASN A 145 23.02 -10.08 -9.06
N LEU A 146 21.99 -10.68 -9.66
CA LEU A 146 21.67 -12.11 -9.48
C LEU A 146 22.86 -13.01 -9.77
N GLU A 147 23.65 -12.72 -10.82
CA GLU A 147 24.83 -13.51 -11.18
C GLU A 147 25.88 -13.53 -10.06
N ASP A 148 26.06 -12.42 -9.37
CA ASP A 148 27.02 -12.31 -8.27
C ASP A 148 26.54 -13.10 -7.04
N VAL A 149 25.24 -13.08 -6.76
CA VAL A 149 24.65 -13.88 -5.68
C VAL A 149 24.72 -15.37 -5.99
N VAL A 150 24.50 -15.78 -7.24
CA VAL A 150 24.66 -17.17 -7.70
C VAL A 150 26.14 -17.61 -7.61
N ARG A 151 27.06 -16.73 -8.01
CA ARG A 151 28.51 -16.99 -7.87
C ARG A 151 28.92 -17.16 -6.40
N ALA A 152 28.38 -16.33 -5.52
CA ALA A 152 28.59 -16.44 -4.08
C ALA A 152 28.03 -17.76 -3.52
N ALA A 153 26.86 -18.21 -3.99
CA ALA A 153 26.27 -19.48 -3.62
C ALA A 153 27.16 -20.65 -4.03
N ARG A 154 27.60 -20.71 -5.28
CA ARG A 154 28.52 -21.73 -5.79
C ARG A 154 29.83 -21.75 -5.01
N LYS A 155 30.43 -20.59 -4.75
CA LYS A 155 31.63 -20.47 -3.92
C LYS A 155 31.43 -21.00 -2.51
N ALA A 156 30.25 -20.77 -1.92
CA ALA A 156 29.93 -21.28 -0.61
C ALA A 156 29.84 -22.83 -0.60
N VAL A 157 29.20 -23.40 -1.61
CA VAL A 157 29.08 -24.87 -1.76
C VAL A 157 30.47 -25.51 -1.95
N ILE A 158 31.31 -24.95 -2.80
CA ILE A 158 32.70 -25.46 -3.03
C ILE A 158 33.51 -25.45 -1.73
N ASN A 159 33.40 -24.40 -0.92
CA ASN A 159 34.23 -24.22 0.27
C ASN A 159 33.70 -24.93 1.53
N LYS A 160 32.40 -25.17 1.61
CA LYS A 160 31.76 -25.73 2.82
C LYS A 160 31.11 -27.09 2.60
N GLY A 161 30.83 -27.45 1.37
CA GLY A 161 30.10 -28.65 0.99
C GLY A 161 28.58 -28.53 1.17
N GLU A 162 27.86 -29.27 0.35
CA GLU A 162 26.41 -29.40 0.49
C GLU A 162 26.04 -30.01 1.85
N GLY A 163 24.96 -29.50 2.47
CA GLY A 163 24.49 -30.00 3.77
C GLY A 163 25.29 -29.52 4.99
N SER A 164 26.35 -28.76 4.82
CA SER A 164 27.09 -28.18 5.95
C SER A 164 26.23 -27.18 6.73
N LYS A 165 26.20 -27.29 8.07
CA LYS A 165 25.54 -26.33 8.95
C LYS A 165 26.07 -24.90 8.82
N PHE A 166 27.27 -24.72 8.26
CA PHE A 166 27.91 -23.43 8.07
C PHE A 166 27.72 -22.87 6.63
N LEU A 167 27.13 -23.64 5.72
CA LEU A 167 26.98 -23.27 4.31
C LEU A 167 26.28 -21.91 4.16
N PHE A 168 25.08 -21.77 4.74
CA PHE A 168 24.28 -20.55 4.62
C PHE A 168 24.95 -19.33 5.26
N VAL A 169 25.56 -19.51 6.44
CA VAL A 169 26.27 -18.42 7.13
C VAL A 169 27.46 -17.94 6.30
N TYR A 170 28.19 -18.86 5.69
CA TYR A 170 29.34 -18.53 4.84
C TYR A 170 28.89 -17.80 3.56
N PHE A 171 27.83 -18.27 2.92
CA PHE A 171 27.19 -17.58 1.79
C PHE A 171 26.79 -16.15 2.15
N CYS A 172 26.06 -15.96 3.26
CA CYS A 172 25.69 -14.63 3.74
C CYS A 172 26.92 -13.73 3.96
N GLY A 173 28.01 -14.27 4.50
CA GLY A 173 29.26 -13.54 4.70
C GLY A 173 29.87 -13.02 3.40
N ILE A 174 29.81 -13.80 2.31
CA ILE A 174 30.26 -13.36 0.99
C ILE A 174 29.40 -12.21 0.49
N CYS A 175 28.07 -12.38 0.48
CA CYS A 175 27.15 -11.37 -0.03
C CYS A 175 27.23 -10.04 0.75
N TRP A 176 27.31 -10.09 2.09
CA TRP A 176 27.46 -8.88 2.89
C TRP A 176 28.78 -8.14 2.66
N ARG A 177 29.86 -8.86 2.39
CA ARG A 177 31.14 -8.24 2.03
C ARG A 177 31.02 -7.49 0.71
N GLN A 178 30.43 -8.11 -0.30
CA GLN A 178 30.22 -7.51 -1.61
C GLN A 178 29.37 -6.26 -1.54
N ILE A 179 28.23 -6.29 -0.81
CA ILE A 179 27.40 -5.10 -0.57
C ILE A 179 28.19 -3.95 0.09
N LYS A 180 29.13 -4.25 0.98
CA LYS A 180 29.97 -3.23 1.62
C LYS A 180 31.00 -2.65 0.66
N GLU A 181 31.58 -3.49 -0.20
CA GLU A 181 32.53 -3.06 -1.22
C GLU A 181 31.84 -2.12 -2.22
N ASP A 182 30.68 -2.51 -2.78
CA ASP A 182 29.89 -1.70 -3.72
C ASP A 182 29.47 -0.34 -3.12
N ASN A 183 29.09 -0.31 -1.82
CA ASN A 183 28.72 0.93 -1.15
C ASN A 183 29.93 1.88 -0.92
N ASN A 184 31.14 1.34 -0.78
CA ASN A 184 32.34 2.15 -0.60
C ASN A 184 32.85 2.73 -1.93
N GLU A 185 32.67 2.00 -3.05
CA GLU A 185 33.01 2.49 -4.38
C GLU A 185 32.06 3.58 -4.90
N GLY A 186 30.80 3.58 -4.46
CA GLY A 186 29.82 4.61 -4.80
C GLY A 186 29.93 5.90 -3.98
N ALA A 187 30.82 5.96 -2.98
CA ALA A 187 31.03 7.10 -2.10
C ALA A 187 32.27 7.94 -2.46
N ASN A 188 33.02 7.56 -3.47
CA ASN A 188 34.15 8.29 -4.06
C ASN A 188 33.74 8.87 -5.44
#